data_4be77cddd4a156cb6cf732a0e75e6c1f
#
_entry.id   4be77cddd4a156cb6cf732a0e75e6c1f
#
_cell.length_a   1.000
_cell.length_b   1.000
_cell.length_c   1.000
_cell.angle_alpha   90.00
_cell.angle_beta   90.00
_cell.angle_gamma   90.00
#
_symmetry.space_group_name_H-M   'P 1'
#
loop_
_entity.id
_entity.type
_entity.pdbx_description
1 polymer ?
#
loop_
_entity_poly.entity_id
_entity_poly.type
_entity_poly.pdbx_seq_one_letter_code
_entity_poly.pdbx_strand_id
1 'polypeptide(L)'
;RILQSHMPSVDAEADLLDVIAETQKLAESDMPAPDGPLWYRGNVACCRIVEEERLQAALDTIGATRVVIGHTPTQGRRILERFDGDIIEVDTGMLSERYGGIGNALIIEGDRLAVVSENSREVTSPQPHPRQVGSRPGGFLSAEATEALLASGEISNEREDAAGRTIVTVNDGARSIDAVFVKRENKETYPDVAAYRLDRLLELDMVPVTVKRKP
;
A
#
# COMPACT_ATOMS: atom_id res chain seq x y z
N ARG A 1 -0.87 -28.65 25.74
CA ARG A 1 -0.60 -30.11 25.84
C ARG A 1 -1.00 -30.89 24.57
N ILE A 2 -1.94 -30.49 23.78
CA ILE A 2 -2.39 -31.22 22.59
C ILE A 2 -1.43 -30.99 21.38
N LEU A 3 -0.72 -29.90 21.34
CA LEU A 3 0.24 -29.58 20.28
C LEU A 3 1.57 -30.29 20.40
N GLN A 4 1.95 -30.76 21.60
CA GLN A 4 3.20 -31.50 21.81
C GLN A 4 3.15 -32.99 21.43
N SER A 5 1.97 -33.59 21.31
CA SER A 5 1.82 -35.02 21.02
C SER A 5 1.79 -35.39 19.53
N HIS A 6 1.84 -34.41 18.63
CA HIS A 6 1.73 -34.59 17.18
C HIS A 6 2.91 -34.01 16.38
N MET A 7 3.95 -33.54 17.04
CA MET A 7 5.20 -33.31 16.36
C MET A 7 5.88 -34.66 16.08
N PRO A 8 6.11 -35.03 14.81
CA PRO A 8 6.95 -36.18 14.52
C PRO A 8 8.31 -35.93 15.17
N SER A 9 8.84 -36.96 15.84
CA SER A 9 10.24 -36.98 16.28
C SER A 9 11.10 -36.89 15.03
N VAL A 10 11.66 -35.74 14.76
CA VAL A 10 12.64 -35.56 13.71
C VAL A 10 13.87 -36.36 14.16
N ASP A 11 14.24 -37.41 13.43
CA ASP A 11 15.54 -38.06 13.55
C ASP A 11 16.58 -37.05 13.03
N ALA A 12 17.26 -36.40 13.98
CA ALA A 12 17.54 -34.96 13.88
C ALA A 12 18.68 -34.53 12.93
N GLU A 13 19.48 -35.43 12.38
CA GLU A 13 20.66 -35.00 11.61
C GLU A 13 20.51 -35.15 10.10
N ALA A 14 19.92 -36.22 9.60
CA ALA A 14 19.71 -36.43 8.17
C ALA A 14 18.58 -35.51 7.65
N ASP A 15 17.47 -35.42 8.39
CA ASP A 15 16.34 -34.58 8.05
C ASP A 15 16.68 -33.09 8.08
N LEU A 16 17.59 -32.66 8.96
CA LEU A 16 18.04 -31.26 9.03
C LEU A 16 18.87 -30.88 7.81
N LEU A 17 19.73 -31.73 7.32
CA LEU A 17 20.53 -31.49 6.12
C LEU A 17 19.65 -31.41 4.88
N ASP A 18 18.64 -32.23 4.76
CA ASP A 18 17.66 -32.17 3.66
C ASP A 18 16.83 -30.90 3.72
N VAL A 19 16.37 -30.48 4.89
CA VAL A 19 15.66 -29.23 5.10
C VAL A 19 16.55 -28.03 4.74
N ILE A 20 17.83 -28.04 5.13
CA ILE A 20 18.80 -27.00 4.77
C ILE A 20 19.00 -26.94 3.25
N ALA A 21 19.19 -28.09 2.61
CA ALA A 21 19.38 -28.16 1.16
C ALA A 21 18.14 -27.67 0.39
N GLU A 22 16.94 -28.05 0.83
CA GLU A 22 15.69 -27.57 0.25
C GLU A 22 15.49 -26.06 0.47
N THR A 23 15.83 -25.56 1.66
CA THR A 23 15.77 -24.14 1.99
C THR A 23 16.73 -23.31 1.13
N GLN A 24 17.95 -23.82 0.92
CA GLN A 24 18.93 -23.19 0.03
C GLN A 24 18.43 -23.14 -1.42
N LYS A 25 17.91 -24.26 -1.92
CA LYS A 25 17.31 -24.34 -3.25
C LYS A 25 16.13 -23.37 -3.42
N LEU A 26 15.30 -23.24 -2.40
CA LEU A 26 14.21 -22.26 -2.40
C LEU A 26 14.73 -20.81 -2.38
N ALA A 27 15.78 -20.53 -1.61
CA ALA A 27 16.41 -19.21 -1.55
C ALA A 27 17.10 -18.79 -2.86
N GLU A 28 17.54 -19.75 -3.65
CA GLU A 28 18.13 -19.53 -4.99
C GLU A 28 17.09 -19.49 -6.13
N SER A 29 15.82 -19.74 -5.81
CA SER A 29 14.73 -19.69 -6.79
C SER A 29 14.19 -18.27 -6.96
N ASP A 30 13.35 -18.06 -7.99
CA ASP A 30 12.64 -16.78 -8.22
C ASP A 30 11.61 -16.46 -7.13
N MET A 31 11.28 -17.41 -6.24
CA MET A 31 10.26 -17.24 -5.20
C MET A 31 10.55 -16.07 -4.25
N PRO A 32 11.76 -15.95 -3.64
CA PRO A 32 12.12 -14.86 -2.76
C PRO A 32 12.74 -13.65 -3.47
N ALA A 33 12.79 -13.63 -4.79
CA ALA A 33 13.27 -12.47 -5.54
C ALA A 33 12.43 -11.21 -5.22
N PRO A 34 12.98 -9.99 -5.32
CA PRO A 34 12.24 -8.75 -5.02
C PRO A 34 10.93 -8.56 -5.81
N ASP A 35 10.87 -9.11 -7.02
CA ASP A 35 9.71 -9.17 -7.91
C ASP A 35 9.04 -10.57 -7.95
N GLY A 36 9.53 -11.49 -7.13
CA GLY A 36 9.00 -12.84 -7.01
C GLY A 36 7.70 -12.90 -6.17
N PRO A 37 7.02 -14.07 -6.19
CA PRO A 37 5.70 -14.23 -5.57
C PRO A 37 5.62 -13.84 -4.10
N LEU A 38 6.71 -14.02 -3.34
CA LEU A 38 6.72 -13.73 -1.90
C LEU A 38 6.86 -12.22 -1.60
N TRP A 39 7.48 -11.46 -2.51
CA TRP A 39 7.77 -10.03 -2.28
C TRP A 39 7.06 -9.08 -3.21
N TYR A 40 6.35 -9.62 -4.20
CA TYR A 40 5.63 -8.78 -5.15
C TYR A 40 4.62 -7.86 -4.46
N ARG A 41 4.69 -6.58 -4.77
CA ARG A 41 3.84 -5.53 -4.17
C ARG A 41 3.11 -4.68 -5.22
N GLY A 42 3.18 -5.05 -6.49
CA GLY A 42 2.50 -4.34 -7.57
C GLY A 42 1.00 -4.18 -7.30
N ASN A 43 0.37 -5.23 -6.85
CA ASN A 43 -1.07 -5.25 -6.53
C ASN A 43 -1.50 -4.23 -5.46
N VAL A 44 -0.60 -3.85 -4.55
CA VAL A 44 -0.89 -2.87 -3.47
C VAL A 44 -0.27 -1.49 -3.71
N ALA A 45 0.82 -1.41 -4.48
CA ALA A 45 1.62 -0.19 -4.56
C ALA A 45 1.66 0.43 -5.96
N CYS A 46 1.38 -0.34 -7.02
CA CYS A 46 1.48 0.16 -8.38
C CYS A 46 0.14 0.65 -8.95
N CYS A 47 0.25 1.39 -10.02
CA CYS A 47 -0.89 1.98 -10.71
C CYS A 47 -1.62 0.95 -11.61
N ARG A 48 -2.88 1.23 -11.88
CA ARG A 48 -3.76 0.39 -12.70
C ARG A 48 -3.18 0.10 -14.08
N ILE A 49 -2.63 1.11 -14.74
CA ILE A 49 -2.10 0.99 -16.11
C ILE A 49 -0.98 -0.06 -16.26
N VAL A 50 -0.26 -0.35 -15.17
CA VAL A 50 0.83 -1.35 -15.18
C VAL A 50 0.36 -2.70 -14.69
N GLU A 51 -0.52 -2.71 -13.69
CA GLU A 51 -0.86 -3.93 -12.96
C GLU A 51 -2.12 -4.63 -13.46
N GLU A 52 -3.06 -3.92 -14.06
CA GLU A 52 -4.35 -4.50 -14.44
C GLU A 52 -4.20 -5.66 -15.41
N GLU A 53 -3.38 -5.51 -16.46
CA GLU A 53 -3.16 -6.58 -17.45
C GLU A 53 -2.52 -7.82 -16.80
N ARG A 54 -1.55 -7.62 -15.91
CA ARG A 54 -0.88 -8.71 -15.17
C ARG A 54 -1.84 -9.43 -14.24
N LEU A 55 -2.66 -8.66 -13.54
CA LEU A 55 -3.68 -9.19 -12.64
C LEU A 55 -4.69 -10.03 -13.42
N GLN A 56 -5.23 -9.51 -14.52
CA GLN A 56 -6.20 -10.23 -15.33
C GLN A 56 -5.60 -11.51 -15.91
N ALA A 57 -4.39 -11.47 -16.42
CA ALA A 57 -3.70 -12.66 -16.92
C ALA A 57 -3.51 -13.73 -15.82
N ALA A 58 -3.21 -13.31 -14.59
CA ALA A 58 -3.09 -14.22 -13.46
C ALA A 58 -4.45 -14.82 -13.07
N LEU A 59 -5.49 -13.99 -12.95
CA LEU A 59 -6.86 -14.44 -12.64
C LEU A 59 -7.38 -15.42 -13.67
N ASP A 60 -7.21 -15.12 -14.97
CA ASP A 60 -7.61 -16.00 -16.08
C ASP A 60 -6.89 -17.35 -16.02
N THR A 61 -5.59 -17.33 -15.70
CA THR A 61 -4.77 -18.56 -15.62
C THR A 61 -5.26 -19.53 -14.56
N ILE A 62 -5.73 -19.00 -13.41
CA ILE A 62 -6.21 -19.82 -12.29
C ILE A 62 -7.73 -19.97 -12.27
N GLY A 63 -8.45 -19.36 -13.22
CA GLY A 63 -9.91 -19.39 -13.27
C GLY A 63 -10.59 -18.67 -12.10
N ALA A 64 -9.95 -17.63 -11.59
CA ALA A 64 -10.49 -16.82 -10.50
C ALA A 64 -11.00 -15.47 -11.02
N THR A 65 -11.92 -14.86 -10.27
CA THR A 65 -12.47 -13.52 -10.58
C THR A 65 -11.91 -12.44 -9.66
N ARG A 66 -11.17 -12.84 -8.63
CA ARG A 66 -10.69 -11.91 -7.60
C ARG A 66 -9.51 -12.49 -6.85
N VAL A 67 -8.62 -11.63 -6.37
CA VAL A 67 -7.56 -11.99 -5.42
C VAL A 67 -7.77 -11.28 -4.08
N VAL A 68 -7.55 -12.01 -3.00
CA VAL A 68 -7.52 -11.46 -1.64
C VAL A 68 -6.07 -11.49 -1.16
N ILE A 69 -5.54 -10.35 -0.76
CA ILE A 69 -4.14 -10.19 -0.39
C ILE A 69 -3.98 -9.65 1.04
N GLY A 70 -2.93 -10.11 1.69
CA GLY A 70 -2.53 -9.70 3.04
C GLY A 70 -1.07 -9.24 3.10
N HIS A 71 -0.46 -9.27 4.28
CA HIS A 71 0.95 -9.00 4.54
C HIS A 71 1.41 -7.54 4.34
N THR A 72 0.66 -6.72 3.65
CA THR A 72 0.92 -5.27 3.53
C THR A 72 -0.19 -4.53 4.23
N PRO A 73 0.08 -3.94 5.42
CA PRO A 73 -0.96 -3.24 6.17
C PRO A 73 -1.59 -2.10 5.37
N THR A 74 -2.91 -2.16 5.24
CA THR A 74 -3.69 -1.22 4.45
C THR A 74 -3.68 0.18 5.00
N GLN A 75 -3.91 1.16 4.15
CA GLN A 75 -4.09 2.54 4.54
C GLN A 75 -5.39 2.69 5.38
N GLY A 76 -5.29 3.45 6.47
CA GLY A 76 -6.42 3.63 7.39
C GLY A 76 -6.84 2.37 8.14
N ARG A 77 -6.08 1.28 8.03
CA ARG A 77 -6.33 0.00 8.74
C ARG A 77 -7.72 -0.56 8.50
N ARG A 78 -8.17 -0.49 7.26
CA ARG A 78 -9.47 -0.99 6.79
C ARG A 78 -9.29 -1.99 5.67
N ILE A 79 -10.28 -2.85 5.46
CA ILE A 79 -10.33 -3.70 4.28
C ILE A 79 -10.66 -2.83 3.08
N LEU A 80 -9.78 -2.87 2.07
CA LEU A 80 -9.86 -2.02 0.89
C LEU A 80 -10.06 -2.85 -0.37
N GLU A 81 -10.66 -2.24 -1.39
CA GLU A 81 -10.78 -2.80 -2.74
C GLU A 81 -10.03 -1.93 -3.75
N ARG A 82 -9.44 -2.58 -4.74
CA ARG A 82 -8.77 -1.95 -5.88
C ARG A 82 -9.24 -2.60 -7.18
N PHE A 83 -9.04 -1.90 -8.29
CA PHE A 83 -9.35 -2.36 -9.64
C PHE A 83 -10.78 -2.91 -9.73
N ASP A 84 -11.75 -2.08 -9.31
CA ASP A 84 -13.18 -2.38 -9.33
C ASP A 84 -13.56 -3.65 -8.54
N GLY A 85 -12.77 -4.01 -7.50
CA GLY A 85 -13.02 -5.16 -6.64
C GLY A 85 -12.30 -6.44 -7.06
N ASP A 86 -11.44 -6.39 -8.08
CA ASP A 86 -10.60 -7.53 -8.48
C ASP A 86 -9.51 -7.84 -7.43
N ILE A 87 -9.14 -6.83 -6.63
CA ILE A 87 -8.22 -6.99 -5.49
C ILE A 87 -8.92 -6.56 -4.21
N ILE A 88 -8.85 -7.41 -3.18
CA ILE A 88 -9.25 -7.07 -1.81
C ILE A 88 -8.04 -7.15 -0.89
N GLU A 89 -7.69 -6.04 -0.27
CA GLU A 89 -6.60 -5.92 0.70
C GLU A 89 -7.15 -6.11 2.12
N VAL A 90 -6.72 -7.17 2.82
CA VAL A 90 -7.29 -7.55 4.12
C VAL A 90 -6.38 -7.33 5.32
N ASP A 91 -5.11 -6.96 5.11
CA ASP A 91 -4.21 -6.71 6.23
C ASP A 91 -4.50 -5.37 6.89
N THR A 92 -5.27 -5.39 7.94
CA THR A 92 -5.61 -4.19 8.72
C THR A 92 -4.65 -3.88 9.86
N GLY A 93 -3.51 -4.59 9.92
CA GLY A 93 -2.49 -4.37 10.93
C GLY A 93 -3.01 -4.65 12.35
N MET A 94 -3.69 -5.77 12.56
CA MET A 94 -4.36 -6.15 13.82
C MET A 94 -3.45 -6.14 15.04
N LEU A 95 -2.14 -6.34 14.88
CA LEU A 95 -1.19 -6.16 15.96
C LEU A 95 -1.07 -4.67 16.30
N SER A 96 -2.02 -4.19 17.11
CA SER A 96 -2.25 -2.77 17.37
C SER A 96 -1.02 -2.04 17.92
N GLU A 97 -0.25 -2.68 18.79
CA GLU A 97 0.98 -2.11 19.37
C GLU A 97 2.03 -1.76 18.29
N ARG A 98 2.07 -2.51 17.20
CA ARG A 98 3.05 -2.31 16.13
C ARG A 98 2.49 -1.55 14.94
N TYR A 99 1.26 -1.83 14.55
CA TYR A 99 0.68 -1.32 13.30
C TYR A 99 -0.49 -0.35 13.52
N GLY A 100 -0.96 -0.22 14.74
CA GLY A 100 -2.04 0.71 15.10
C GLY A 100 -3.40 0.35 14.50
N GLY A 101 -3.59 -0.91 14.10
CA GLY A 101 -4.82 -1.39 13.51
C GLY A 101 -5.74 -2.09 14.52
N ILE A 102 -6.85 -2.57 14.02
CA ILE A 102 -7.85 -3.34 14.76
C ILE A 102 -8.23 -4.61 13.98
N GLY A 103 -8.85 -5.58 14.64
CA GLY A 103 -9.35 -6.79 14.01
C GLY A 103 -10.48 -6.48 13.03
N ASN A 104 -10.31 -6.90 11.77
CA ASN A 104 -11.35 -6.89 10.75
C ASN A 104 -11.37 -8.24 10.06
N ALA A 105 -12.57 -8.69 9.68
CA ALA A 105 -12.79 -9.91 8.93
C ALA A 105 -13.53 -9.62 7.64
N LEU A 106 -13.05 -10.21 6.54
CA LEU A 106 -13.77 -10.25 5.27
C LEU A 106 -14.61 -11.53 5.23
N ILE A 107 -15.90 -11.38 4.96
CA ILE A 107 -16.85 -12.47 4.72
C ILE A 107 -17.14 -12.49 3.23
N ILE A 108 -16.98 -13.67 2.60
CA ILE A 108 -17.23 -13.88 1.17
C ILE A 108 -18.36 -14.92 1.05
N GLU A 109 -19.49 -14.52 0.48
CA GLU A 109 -20.65 -15.37 0.22
C GLU A 109 -21.05 -15.24 -1.26
N GLY A 110 -20.53 -16.13 -2.10
CA GLY A 110 -20.64 -15.97 -3.56
C GLY A 110 -19.94 -14.68 -3.99
N ASP A 111 -20.68 -13.79 -4.66
CA ASP A 111 -20.16 -12.48 -5.09
C ASP A 111 -20.28 -11.38 -4.05
N ARG A 112 -20.98 -11.66 -2.94
CA ARG A 112 -21.17 -10.70 -1.88
C ARG A 112 -19.96 -10.64 -0.97
N LEU A 113 -19.48 -9.43 -0.75
CA LEU A 113 -18.42 -9.12 0.21
C LEU A 113 -18.99 -8.34 1.39
N ALA A 114 -18.64 -8.75 2.59
CA ALA A 114 -19.01 -8.05 3.81
C ALA A 114 -17.79 -7.93 4.75
N VAL A 115 -17.71 -6.83 5.46
CA VAL A 115 -16.63 -6.55 6.43
C VAL A 115 -17.24 -6.43 7.81
N VAL A 116 -16.66 -7.16 8.77
CA VAL A 116 -16.99 -7.09 10.19
C VAL A 116 -15.76 -6.63 10.94
N SER A 117 -15.93 -5.64 11.81
CA SER A 117 -14.87 -5.09 12.67
C SER A 117 -15.11 -5.44 14.12
N GLU A 118 -14.04 -5.71 14.88
CA GLU A 118 -14.14 -6.01 16.32
C GLU A 118 -14.75 -4.86 17.13
N ASN A 119 -14.59 -3.62 16.66
CA ASN A 119 -15.05 -2.42 17.34
C ASN A 119 -16.41 -1.91 16.84
N SER A 120 -17.08 -2.64 15.93
CA SER A 120 -18.36 -2.25 15.37
C SER A 120 -19.28 -3.45 15.20
N ARG A 121 -20.58 -3.23 15.46
CA ARG A 121 -21.63 -4.21 15.11
C ARG A 121 -22.18 -4.01 13.69
N GLU A 122 -21.74 -2.94 13.03
CA GLU A 122 -22.13 -2.64 11.66
C GLU A 122 -21.37 -3.53 10.70
N VAL A 123 -22.09 -4.14 9.78
CA VAL A 123 -21.54 -4.88 8.64
C VAL A 123 -21.44 -3.91 7.49
N THR A 124 -20.24 -3.74 6.98
CA THR A 124 -19.93 -2.82 5.87
C THR A 124 -19.45 -3.59 4.64
N SER A 125 -19.06 -2.89 3.60
CA SER A 125 -18.34 -3.46 2.44
C SER A 125 -16.89 -3.04 2.46
N PRO A 126 -15.99 -3.74 1.71
CA PRO A 126 -14.67 -3.21 1.42
C PRO A 126 -14.75 -1.78 0.90
N GLN A 127 -13.81 -0.95 1.27
CA GLN A 127 -13.82 0.46 0.88
C GLN A 127 -12.87 0.66 -0.31
N PRO A 128 -13.17 1.58 -1.23
CA PRO A 128 -12.25 1.92 -2.30
C PRO A 128 -10.88 2.30 -1.74
N HIS A 129 -9.82 1.78 -2.35
CA HIS A 129 -8.46 2.09 -1.97
C HIS A 129 -8.21 3.59 -2.21
N PRO A 130 -7.88 4.37 -1.17
CA PRO A 130 -7.55 5.77 -1.36
C PRO A 130 -6.27 5.86 -2.19
N ARG A 131 -6.21 6.80 -3.12
CA ARG A 131 -5.00 7.04 -3.91
C ARG A 131 -3.83 7.35 -2.99
N GLN A 132 -2.77 6.57 -3.13
CA GLN A 132 -1.59 6.72 -2.30
C GLN A 132 -0.64 7.75 -2.90
N VAL A 133 -0.15 8.61 -2.04
CA VAL A 133 0.93 9.52 -2.37
C VAL A 133 2.17 9.10 -1.61
N GLY A 134 3.06 8.45 -2.34
CA GLY A 134 4.40 8.14 -1.88
C GLY A 134 4.49 7.02 -0.83
N SER A 135 5.42 6.11 -1.05
CA SER A 135 5.75 5.04 -0.11
C SER A 135 6.69 5.56 0.98
N ARG A 136 6.15 5.83 2.17
CA ARG A 136 6.97 5.92 3.39
C ARG A 136 6.38 5.08 4.51
N PRO A 137 7.22 4.36 5.28
CA PRO A 137 6.76 3.66 6.48
C PRO A 137 6.23 4.67 7.50
N GLY A 138 5.02 4.49 7.99
CA GLY A 138 4.53 5.23 9.16
C GLY A 138 3.22 6.00 9.02
N GLY A 139 2.52 5.93 7.92
CA GLY A 139 1.19 6.55 7.81
C GLY A 139 1.01 7.26 6.47
N PHE A 140 0.14 6.70 5.67
CA PHE A 140 -0.18 7.28 4.37
C PHE A 140 -1.36 8.24 4.53
N LEU A 141 -1.17 9.48 4.10
CA LEU A 141 -2.26 10.40 3.90
C LEU A 141 -2.94 10.06 2.56
N SER A 142 -4.27 10.18 2.50
CA SER A 142 -4.96 10.15 1.21
C SER A 142 -4.49 11.31 0.33
N ALA A 143 -4.72 11.23 -0.99
CA ALA A 143 -4.38 12.31 -1.90
C ALA A 143 -5.06 13.63 -1.46
N GLU A 144 -6.32 13.59 -1.07
CA GLU A 144 -7.10 14.72 -0.60
C GLU A 144 -6.53 15.33 0.69
N ALA A 145 -6.15 14.47 1.65
CA ALA A 145 -5.55 14.93 2.89
C ALA A 145 -4.16 15.55 2.65
N THR A 146 -3.40 14.99 1.70
CA THR A 146 -2.09 15.53 1.29
C THR A 146 -2.25 16.85 0.54
N GLU A 147 -3.22 16.96 -0.38
CA GLU A 147 -3.55 18.21 -1.06
C GLU A 147 -3.88 19.32 -0.05
N ALA A 148 -4.76 19.00 0.91
CA ALA A 148 -5.16 19.95 1.95
C ALA A 148 -3.96 20.39 2.79
N LEU A 149 -3.12 19.44 3.24
CA LEU A 149 -1.94 19.74 4.02
C LEU A 149 -0.92 20.56 3.22
N LEU A 150 -0.62 20.20 1.98
CA LEU A 150 0.30 20.96 1.12
C LEU A 150 -0.23 22.35 0.80
N ALA A 151 -1.54 22.53 0.64
CA ALA A 151 -2.14 23.79 0.30
C ALA A 151 -2.15 24.80 1.46
N SER A 152 -2.39 24.34 2.68
CA SER A 152 -2.67 25.20 3.84
C SER A 152 -1.79 24.99 5.07
N GLY A 153 -1.03 23.87 5.14
CA GLY A 153 -0.16 23.59 6.29
C GLY A 153 0.96 24.61 6.46
N GLU A 154 1.47 24.78 7.64
CA GLU A 154 2.59 25.65 7.95
C GLU A 154 3.89 25.08 7.37
N ILE A 155 4.68 25.92 6.69
CA ILE A 155 6.02 25.55 6.24
C ILE A 155 6.99 25.79 7.39
N SER A 156 7.62 24.71 7.82
CA SER A 156 8.73 24.72 8.78
C SER A 156 9.90 23.96 8.16
N ASN A 157 11.10 24.35 8.45
CA ASN A 157 12.29 23.65 7.98
C ASN A 157 12.46 23.60 6.44
N GLU A 158 13.34 24.42 5.93
CA GLU A 158 13.75 24.45 4.53
C GLU A 158 15.19 23.91 4.42
N ARG A 159 15.43 22.97 3.49
CA ARG A 159 16.74 22.38 3.25
C ARG A 159 16.90 22.03 1.77
N GLU A 160 18.14 21.88 1.32
CA GLU A 160 18.44 21.30 0.00
C GLU A 160 18.68 19.79 0.11
N ASP A 161 18.23 19.03 -0.88
CA ASP A 161 18.60 17.62 -1.03
C ASP A 161 19.90 17.49 -1.88
N ALA A 162 20.37 16.25 -2.02
CA ALA A 162 21.59 15.95 -2.79
C ALA A 162 21.50 16.32 -4.29
N ALA A 163 20.30 16.56 -4.82
CA ALA A 163 20.07 16.97 -6.19
C ALA A 163 19.86 18.50 -6.32
N GLY A 164 20.07 19.26 -5.26
CA GLY A 164 19.89 20.72 -5.25
C GLY A 164 18.44 21.17 -5.27
N ARG A 165 17.47 20.30 -4.85
CA ARG A 165 16.07 20.66 -4.77
C ARG A 165 15.74 21.19 -3.37
N THR A 166 14.97 22.23 -3.31
CA THR A 166 14.46 22.74 -2.03
C THR A 166 13.41 21.78 -1.46
N ILE A 167 13.68 21.25 -0.30
CA ILE A 167 12.75 20.42 0.48
C ILE A 167 12.24 21.25 1.64
N VAL A 168 10.92 21.27 1.82
CA VAL A 168 10.27 21.91 2.95
C VAL A 168 9.45 20.89 3.74
N THR A 169 9.38 21.09 5.04
CA THR A 169 8.47 20.33 5.90
C THR A 169 7.17 21.13 6.05
N VAL A 170 6.03 20.50 5.71
CA VAL A 170 4.71 21.11 5.84
C VAL A 170 3.93 20.39 6.94
N ASN A 171 3.35 21.13 7.87
CA ASN A 171 2.61 20.57 9.01
C ASN A 171 1.28 21.30 9.27
N ASP A 172 0.33 20.62 9.91
CA ASP A 172 -0.94 21.18 10.36
C ASP A 172 -1.16 21.05 11.88
N GLY A 173 -0.08 20.78 12.61
CA GLY A 173 -0.10 20.51 14.06
C GLY A 173 -0.37 19.06 14.42
N ALA A 174 -1.05 18.29 13.58
CA ALA A 174 -1.33 16.87 13.78
C ALA A 174 -0.49 15.98 12.86
N ARG A 175 -0.14 16.49 11.68
CA ARG A 175 0.54 15.72 10.61
C ARG A 175 1.66 16.56 10.02
N SER A 176 2.69 15.89 9.56
CA SER A 176 3.85 16.54 8.93
C SER A 176 4.33 15.71 7.75
N ILE A 177 4.64 16.37 6.63
CA ILE A 177 5.22 15.75 5.44
C ILE A 177 6.33 16.61 4.87
N ASP A 178 7.29 15.98 4.21
CA ASP A 178 8.30 16.67 3.41
C ASP A 178 7.80 16.80 1.97
N ALA A 179 8.02 17.96 1.39
CA ALA A 179 7.64 18.26 0.02
C ALA A 179 8.76 18.99 -0.73
N VAL A 180 8.86 18.74 -2.03
CA VAL A 180 9.70 19.56 -2.90
C VAL A 180 9.01 20.90 -3.13
N PHE A 181 9.69 21.98 -2.81
CA PHE A 181 9.22 23.34 -3.05
C PHE A 181 9.85 23.92 -4.30
N VAL A 182 9.02 24.27 -5.29
CA VAL A 182 9.47 24.89 -6.54
C VAL A 182 8.97 26.32 -6.62
N LYS A 183 9.88 27.27 -6.49
CA LYS A 183 9.59 28.70 -6.72
C LYS A 183 9.54 28.96 -8.21
N ARG A 184 8.43 29.43 -8.73
CA ARG A 184 8.29 29.80 -10.13
C ARG A 184 8.17 31.31 -10.30
N GLU A 185 8.96 31.84 -11.22
CA GLU A 185 8.94 33.27 -11.59
C GLU A 185 7.77 33.57 -12.51
N ASN A 186 7.47 32.68 -13.45
CA ASN A 186 6.30 32.80 -14.32
C ASN A 186 5.07 32.15 -13.66
N LYS A 187 4.06 32.98 -13.37
CA LYS A 187 2.82 32.57 -12.68
C LYS A 187 1.70 32.14 -13.63
N GLU A 188 1.93 32.10 -14.93
CA GLU A 188 0.89 31.80 -15.92
C GLU A 188 0.69 30.31 -16.15
N THR A 189 1.75 29.51 -16.00
CA THR A 189 1.71 28.06 -16.25
C THR A 189 2.25 27.26 -15.08
N TYR A 190 1.55 26.17 -14.75
CA TYR A 190 1.92 25.24 -13.69
C TYR A 190 1.89 23.80 -14.24
N PRO A 191 2.88 23.41 -15.05
CA PRO A 191 2.87 22.10 -15.72
C PRO A 191 2.83 20.93 -14.73
N ASP A 192 3.50 21.05 -13.59
CA ASP A 192 3.51 19.99 -12.56
C ASP A 192 2.12 19.79 -11.95
N VAL A 193 1.39 20.88 -11.70
CA VAL A 193 -0.01 20.83 -11.22
C VAL A 193 -0.93 20.29 -12.29
N ALA A 194 -0.70 20.65 -13.55
CA ALA A 194 -1.48 20.13 -14.67
C ALA A 194 -1.25 18.63 -14.87
N ALA A 195 0.01 18.19 -14.79
CA ALA A 195 0.36 16.76 -14.85
C ALA A 195 -0.30 15.97 -13.73
N TYR A 196 -0.25 16.46 -12.49
CA TYR A 196 -0.94 15.83 -11.37
C TYR A 196 -2.45 15.75 -11.57
N ARG A 197 -3.09 16.83 -12.05
CA ARG A 197 -4.54 16.82 -12.32
C ARG A 197 -4.93 15.86 -13.42
N LEU A 198 -4.11 15.77 -14.47
CA LEU A 198 -4.31 14.80 -15.55
C LEU A 198 -4.15 13.38 -15.03
N ASP A 199 -3.13 13.13 -14.23
CA ASP A 199 -2.89 11.85 -13.57
C ASP A 199 -4.10 11.43 -12.72
N ARG A 200 -4.67 12.37 -11.95
CA ARG A 200 -5.90 12.15 -11.18
C ARG A 200 -7.09 11.80 -12.07
N LEU A 201 -7.24 12.50 -13.18
CA LEU A 201 -8.36 12.29 -14.11
C LEU A 201 -8.27 10.91 -14.80
N LEU A 202 -7.06 10.49 -15.14
CA LEU A 202 -6.80 9.23 -15.82
C LEU A 202 -6.56 8.05 -14.86
N GLU A 203 -6.60 8.30 -13.55
CA GLU A 203 -6.40 7.29 -12.51
C GLU A 203 -5.07 6.52 -12.61
N LEU A 204 -3.99 7.21 -13.03
CA LEU A 204 -2.70 6.57 -13.26
C LEU A 204 -1.88 6.38 -11.98
N ASP A 205 -2.06 7.24 -10.98
CA ASP A 205 -1.33 7.27 -9.70
C ASP A 205 0.22 7.31 -9.86
N MET A 206 0.69 7.97 -10.92
CA MET A 206 2.11 8.07 -11.28
C MET A 206 2.73 9.39 -10.85
N VAL A 207 1.92 10.44 -10.73
CA VAL A 207 2.39 11.79 -10.40
C VAL A 207 2.13 12.11 -8.93
N PRO A 208 3.15 12.50 -8.16
CA PRO A 208 2.96 12.90 -6.77
C PRO A 208 1.95 14.03 -6.61
N VAL A 209 1.29 14.09 -5.46
CA VAL A 209 0.37 15.21 -5.15
C VAL A 209 1.11 16.51 -5.30
N THR A 210 0.56 17.36 -6.15
CA THR A 210 1.15 18.64 -6.49
C THR A 210 0.09 19.73 -6.41
N VAL A 211 0.33 20.72 -5.57
CA VAL A 211 -0.59 21.84 -5.37
C VAL A 211 0.07 23.18 -5.72
N LYS A 212 -0.73 24.11 -6.17
CA LYS A 212 -0.33 25.51 -6.24
C LYS A 212 -0.56 26.15 -4.87
N ARG A 213 0.49 26.68 -4.27
CA ARG A 213 0.39 27.45 -3.04
C ARG A 213 0.48 28.94 -3.33
N LYS A 214 -0.36 29.71 -2.66
CA LYS A 214 -0.22 31.17 -2.66
C LYS A 214 0.90 31.56 -1.68
N PRO A 215 1.69 32.58 -1.98
CA PRO A 215 2.73 33.07 -1.07
C PRO A 215 2.12 33.60 0.22
#